data_d55a10cdfb6336385338771dae324f6d
#
_entry.id   d55a10cdfb6336385338771dae324f6d
#
_cell.length_a   1.000
_cell.length_b   1.000
_cell.length_c   1.000
_cell.angle_alpha   90.00
_cell.angle_beta   90.00
_cell.angle_gamma   90.00
#
_symmetry.space_group_name_H-M   'P 1'
#
loop_
_entity.id
_entity.type
_entity.pdbx_description
1 polymer ?
#
loop_
_entity_poly.entity_id
_entity_poly.type
_entity_poly.pdbx_seq_one_letter_code
_entity_poly.pdbx_strand_id
1 'polypeptide(L)'
;MKLPTYLKIVRASAWYDLLLTAPFATPWTFALAHEHLSAINQWLGGAVLPAFSPFHMLFACLMGSVVLVWSVLRLRATEARLGRYDGAARFLFALWMGWALAGTGAPLLWLFVVPEFAWGVAQWLPVARPAQDCSSTTRAPFTSAAPMRSSLGG
;
A
#
# COMPACT_ATOMS: atom_id res chain seq x y z
N MET A 1 -4.31 -9.88 -13.70
CA MET A 1 -2.89 -10.14 -13.33
C MET A 1 -2.81 -11.37 -12.42
N LYS A 2 -1.75 -12.19 -12.48
CA LYS A 2 -1.56 -13.34 -11.58
C LYS A 2 -1.28 -12.87 -10.15
N LEU A 3 -1.79 -13.57 -9.13
CA LEU A 3 -1.60 -13.22 -7.71
C LEU A 3 -0.12 -13.04 -7.31
N PRO A 4 0.82 -13.95 -7.70
CA PRO A 4 2.24 -13.76 -7.33
C PRO A 4 2.85 -12.47 -7.88
N THR A 5 2.47 -12.06 -9.10
CA THR A 5 2.93 -10.79 -9.70
C THR A 5 2.38 -9.60 -8.93
N TYR A 6 1.11 -9.67 -8.53
CA TYR A 6 0.49 -8.62 -7.70
C TYR A 6 1.20 -8.45 -6.35
N LEU A 7 1.51 -9.56 -5.65
CA LEU A 7 2.22 -9.51 -4.38
C LEU A 7 3.63 -8.93 -4.50
N LYS A 8 4.31 -9.17 -5.64
CA LYS A 8 5.60 -8.49 -5.93
C LYS A 8 5.43 -6.98 -6.04
N ILE A 9 4.36 -6.50 -6.70
CA ILE A 9 4.03 -5.07 -6.80
C ILE A 9 3.78 -4.48 -5.41
N VAL A 10 2.96 -5.12 -4.57
CA VAL A 10 2.70 -4.68 -3.19
C VAL A 10 3.99 -4.60 -2.37
N ARG A 11 4.87 -5.58 -2.51
CA ARG A 11 6.17 -5.59 -1.81
C ARG A 11 7.12 -4.52 -2.32
N ALA A 12 7.20 -4.32 -3.64
CA ALA A 12 8.05 -3.30 -4.24
C ALA A 12 7.58 -1.89 -3.84
N SER A 13 6.26 -1.64 -3.82
CA SER A 13 5.71 -0.38 -3.36
C SER A 13 5.97 -0.13 -1.86
N ALA A 14 5.96 -1.18 -1.03
CA ALA A 14 6.29 -1.06 0.38
C ALA A 14 7.76 -0.71 0.62
N TRP A 15 8.69 -1.24 -0.19
CA TRP A 15 10.09 -0.82 -0.16
C TRP A 15 10.28 0.61 -0.64
N TYR A 16 9.57 1.01 -1.69
CA TYR A 16 9.56 2.39 -2.17
C TYR A 16 9.16 3.36 -1.06
N ASP A 17 8.03 3.09 -0.38
CA ASP A 17 7.57 3.93 0.73
C ASP A 17 8.57 3.97 1.88
N LEU A 18 9.08 2.81 2.28
CA LEU A 18 10.04 2.71 3.38
C LEU A 18 11.26 3.61 3.13
N LEU A 19 11.84 3.52 1.93
CA LEU A 19 13.02 4.31 1.57
C LEU A 19 12.71 5.79 1.44
N LEU A 20 11.56 6.13 0.84
CA LEU A 20 11.17 7.52 0.60
C LEU A 20 10.75 8.24 1.88
N THR A 21 10.06 7.55 2.80
CA THR A 21 9.48 8.17 3.99
C THR A 21 10.32 8.01 5.26
N ALA A 22 11.31 7.12 5.29
CA ALA A 22 12.19 6.98 6.44
C ALA A 22 12.84 8.32 6.89
N PRO A 23 13.31 9.20 5.99
CA PRO A 23 13.85 10.50 6.38
C PRO A 23 12.86 11.42 7.10
N PHE A 24 11.55 11.19 6.93
CA PHE A 24 10.50 12.01 7.56
C PHE A 24 10.11 11.52 8.95
N ALA A 25 10.66 10.39 9.42
CA ALA A 25 10.28 9.80 10.70
C ALA A 25 10.89 10.52 11.92
N THR A 26 11.94 11.36 11.74
CA THR A 26 12.56 12.10 12.85
C THR A 26 12.80 13.57 12.44
N PRO A 27 12.79 14.51 13.43
CA PRO A 27 13.04 15.92 13.14
C PRO A 27 14.40 16.19 12.47
N TRP A 28 15.44 15.45 12.86
CA TRP A 28 16.81 15.67 12.34
C TRP A 28 16.95 15.18 10.90
N THR A 29 16.47 13.99 10.60
CA THR A 29 16.48 13.46 9.22
C THR A 29 15.52 14.23 8.32
N PHE A 30 14.40 14.71 8.88
CA PHE A 30 13.47 15.58 8.17
C PHE A 30 14.15 16.91 7.76
N ALA A 31 14.88 17.57 8.67
CA ALA A 31 15.56 18.83 8.35
C ALA A 31 16.53 18.66 7.16
N LEU A 32 17.33 17.59 7.18
CA LEU A 32 18.24 17.27 6.09
C LEU A 32 17.49 16.97 4.77
N ALA A 33 16.41 16.19 4.84
CA ALA A 33 15.58 15.89 3.67
C ALA A 33 14.94 17.17 3.10
N HIS A 34 14.44 18.05 3.95
CA HIS A 34 13.84 19.31 3.54
C HIS A 34 14.84 20.23 2.78
N GLU A 35 16.08 20.33 3.25
CA GLU A 35 17.14 21.07 2.56
C GLU A 35 17.39 20.50 1.16
N HIS A 36 17.54 19.17 1.04
CA HIS A 36 17.75 18.52 -0.25
C HIS A 36 16.55 18.70 -1.18
N LEU A 37 15.33 18.54 -0.67
CA LEU A 37 14.11 18.74 -1.46
C LEU A 37 13.97 20.18 -1.92
N SER A 38 14.35 21.16 -1.08
CA SER A 38 14.36 22.56 -1.45
C SER A 38 15.38 22.84 -2.56
N ALA A 39 16.58 22.26 -2.48
CA ALA A 39 17.59 22.36 -3.53
C ALA A 39 17.12 21.76 -4.86
N ILE A 40 16.48 20.57 -4.80
CA ILE A 40 15.90 19.93 -6.00
C ILE A 40 14.80 20.80 -6.59
N ASN A 41 13.91 21.36 -5.76
CA ASN A 41 12.84 22.23 -6.24
C ASN A 41 13.39 23.46 -6.98
N GLN A 42 14.44 24.08 -6.46
CA GLN A 42 15.12 25.21 -7.09
C GLN A 42 15.79 24.79 -8.42
N TRP A 43 16.44 23.63 -8.43
CA TRP A 43 17.05 23.10 -9.66
C TRP A 43 16.00 22.84 -10.77
N LEU A 44 14.78 22.46 -10.38
CA LEU A 44 13.64 22.29 -11.29
C LEU A 44 12.96 23.62 -11.68
N GLY A 45 13.51 24.77 -11.26
CA GLY A 45 12.96 26.10 -11.55
C GLY A 45 11.90 26.59 -10.57
N GLY A 46 11.70 25.90 -9.44
CA GLY A 46 10.79 26.32 -8.38
C GLY A 46 11.46 27.27 -7.36
N ALA A 47 10.64 27.83 -6.46
CA ALA A 47 11.12 28.66 -5.35
C ALA A 47 11.73 27.80 -4.23
N VAL A 48 12.45 28.45 -3.30
CA VAL A 48 12.85 27.81 -2.03
C VAL A 48 11.60 27.31 -1.30
N LEU A 49 11.64 26.09 -0.78
CA LEU A 49 10.54 25.59 0.02
C LEU A 49 10.41 26.34 1.34
N PRO A 50 9.19 26.64 1.80
CA PRO A 50 8.98 27.37 3.04
C PRO A 50 9.54 26.62 4.24
N ALA A 51 10.04 27.35 5.23
CA ALA A 51 10.49 26.78 6.49
C ALA A 51 9.32 26.13 7.25
N PHE A 52 9.59 25.01 7.89
CA PHE A 52 8.60 24.31 8.71
C PHE A 52 8.60 24.88 10.13
N SER A 53 7.40 25.25 10.62
CA SER A 53 7.21 25.51 12.03
C SER A 53 7.30 24.19 12.83
N PRO A 54 7.54 24.24 14.15
CA PRO A 54 7.57 23.02 14.98
C PRO A 54 6.32 22.15 14.86
N PHE A 55 5.14 22.76 14.70
CA PHE A 55 3.90 21.99 14.50
C PHE A 55 3.85 21.30 13.14
N HIS A 56 4.26 21.95 12.07
CA HIS A 56 4.34 21.32 10.76
C HIS A 56 5.35 20.17 10.75
N MET A 57 6.50 20.36 11.41
CA MET A 57 7.49 19.31 11.58
C MET A 57 6.94 18.12 12.37
N LEU A 58 6.19 18.38 13.46
CA LEU A 58 5.52 17.32 14.22
C LEU A 58 4.58 16.49 13.34
N PHE A 59 3.70 17.14 12.56
CA PHE A 59 2.78 16.42 11.66
C PHE A 59 3.54 15.63 10.60
N ALA A 60 4.61 16.17 10.03
CA ALA A 60 5.44 15.45 9.07
C ALA A 60 6.08 14.19 9.70
N CYS A 61 6.63 14.31 10.92
CA CYS A 61 7.23 13.18 11.63
C CYS A 61 6.19 12.11 12.05
N LEU A 62 5.01 12.53 12.48
CA LEU A 62 3.92 11.58 12.79
C LEU A 62 3.49 10.83 11.53
N MET A 63 3.29 11.53 10.42
CA MET A 63 2.94 10.91 9.15
C MET A 63 4.05 9.97 8.66
N GLY A 64 5.32 10.41 8.70
CA GLY A 64 6.46 9.59 8.34
C GLY A 64 6.55 8.31 9.19
N SER A 65 6.31 8.42 10.49
CA SER A 65 6.28 7.27 11.41
C SER A 65 5.16 6.28 11.09
N VAL A 66 3.95 6.77 10.79
CA VAL A 66 2.81 5.92 10.40
C VAL A 66 3.10 5.19 9.10
N VAL A 67 3.61 5.89 8.08
CA VAL A 67 3.93 5.27 6.79
C VAL A 67 5.07 4.26 6.92
N LEU A 68 6.06 4.51 7.78
CA LEU A 68 7.14 3.58 8.07
C LEU A 68 6.61 2.27 8.67
N VAL A 69 5.77 2.36 9.71
CA VAL A 69 5.12 1.18 10.34
C VAL A 69 4.23 0.45 9.34
N TRP A 70 3.46 1.17 8.52
CA TRP A 70 2.61 0.63 7.47
C TRP A 70 3.43 -0.14 6.41
N SER A 71 4.57 0.42 6.00
CA SER A 71 5.47 -0.21 5.03
C SER A 71 6.08 -1.49 5.58
N VAL A 72 6.55 -1.49 6.83
CA VAL A 72 7.05 -2.69 7.52
C VAL A 72 5.98 -3.76 7.63
N LEU A 73 4.73 -3.39 7.97
CA LEU A 73 3.61 -4.33 8.01
C LEU A 73 3.41 -5.02 6.66
N ARG A 74 3.39 -4.27 5.55
CA ARG A 74 3.22 -4.82 4.20
C ARG A 74 4.39 -5.69 3.75
N LEU A 75 5.60 -5.42 4.22
CA LEU A 75 6.78 -6.25 3.95
C LEU A 75 6.71 -7.57 4.70
N ARG A 76 6.20 -7.58 5.93
CA ARG A 76 6.06 -8.78 6.77
C ARG A 76 4.82 -9.61 6.41
N ALA A 77 3.71 -8.94 6.13
CA ALA A 77 2.44 -9.56 5.75
C ALA A 77 2.01 -9.07 4.36
N THR A 78 2.66 -9.59 3.30
CA THR A 78 2.36 -9.18 1.93
C THR A 78 1.06 -9.84 1.47
N GLU A 79 -0.06 -9.11 1.58
CA GLU A 79 -1.41 -9.58 1.23
C GLU A 79 -2.05 -8.68 0.17
N ALA A 80 -2.90 -9.30 -0.67
CA ALA A 80 -3.62 -8.56 -1.70
C ALA A 80 -4.58 -7.51 -1.13
N ARG A 81 -5.16 -7.78 0.06
CA ARG A 81 -6.04 -6.85 0.76
C ARG A 81 -5.28 -5.60 1.19
N LEU A 82 -4.10 -5.74 1.77
CA LEU A 82 -3.26 -4.60 2.17
C LEU A 82 -2.83 -3.77 0.96
N GLY A 83 -2.52 -4.42 -0.17
CA GLY A 83 -2.24 -3.70 -1.42
C GLY A 83 -3.42 -2.86 -1.92
N ARG A 84 -4.67 -3.30 -1.72
CA ARG A 84 -5.86 -2.51 -2.09
C ARG A 84 -6.03 -1.27 -1.21
N TYR A 85 -5.86 -1.41 0.10
CA TYR A 85 -5.90 -0.26 1.01
C TYR A 85 -4.77 0.73 0.73
N ASP A 86 -3.57 0.22 0.45
CA ASP A 86 -2.44 1.05 0.07
C ASP A 86 -2.71 1.82 -1.24
N GLY A 87 -3.23 1.15 -2.27
CA GLY A 87 -3.62 1.79 -3.51
C GLY A 87 -4.66 2.90 -3.32
N ALA A 88 -5.64 2.72 -2.41
CA ALA A 88 -6.58 3.78 -2.06
C ALA A 88 -5.89 4.98 -1.38
N ALA A 89 -4.98 4.72 -0.43
CA ALA A 89 -4.21 5.77 0.23
C ALA A 89 -3.36 6.57 -0.77
N ARG A 90 -2.76 5.90 -1.77
CA ARG A 90 -1.97 6.55 -2.82
C ARG A 90 -2.76 7.51 -3.69
N PHE A 91 -4.00 7.17 -4.04
CA PHE A 91 -4.87 8.10 -4.75
C PHE A 91 -5.18 9.34 -3.91
N LEU A 92 -5.40 9.17 -2.59
CA LEU A 92 -5.57 10.31 -1.69
C LEU A 92 -4.29 11.15 -1.59
N PHE A 93 -3.12 10.54 -1.50
CA PHE A 93 -1.85 11.25 -1.49
C PHE A 93 -1.61 12.01 -2.79
N ALA A 94 -1.83 11.37 -3.93
CA ALA A 94 -1.73 12.00 -5.24
C ALA A 94 -2.70 13.19 -5.37
N LEU A 95 -3.93 13.05 -4.85
CA LEU A 95 -4.94 14.12 -4.83
C LEU A 95 -4.46 15.34 -4.04
N TRP A 96 -3.99 15.12 -2.79
CA TRP A 96 -3.55 16.22 -1.93
C TRP A 96 -2.26 16.86 -2.40
N MET A 97 -1.33 16.07 -2.93
CA MET A 97 -0.12 16.61 -3.55
C MET A 97 -0.44 17.37 -4.85
N GLY A 98 -1.40 16.91 -5.64
CA GLY A 98 -1.89 17.61 -6.82
C GLY A 98 -2.56 18.95 -6.46
N TRP A 99 -3.34 18.99 -5.37
CA TRP A 99 -3.91 20.21 -4.84
C TRP A 99 -2.80 21.19 -4.39
N ALA A 100 -1.80 20.70 -3.66
CA ALA A 100 -0.67 21.53 -3.23
C ALA A 100 0.16 22.03 -4.43
N LEU A 101 0.37 21.17 -5.44
CA LEU A 101 1.03 21.57 -6.69
C LEU A 101 0.30 22.70 -7.40
N ALA A 102 -1.04 22.60 -7.50
CA ALA A 102 -1.86 23.65 -8.12
C ALA A 102 -1.79 24.99 -7.35
N GLY A 103 -1.70 24.93 -6.01
CA GLY A 103 -1.62 26.13 -5.18
C GLY A 103 -0.23 26.76 -5.07
N THR A 104 0.83 25.93 -5.13
CA THR A 104 2.21 26.40 -4.92
C THR A 104 3.03 26.51 -6.20
N GLY A 105 2.64 25.77 -7.26
CA GLY A 105 3.42 25.63 -8.48
C GLY A 105 4.78 24.95 -8.28
N ALA A 106 5.02 24.25 -7.14
CA ALA A 106 6.30 23.63 -6.82
C ALA A 106 6.57 22.40 -7.72
N PRO A 107 7.49 22.46 -8.69
CA PRO A 107 7.70 21.41 -9.67
C PRO A 107 8.21 20.10 -9.04
N LEU A 108 8.85 20.17 -7.88
CA LEU A 108 9.26 19.01 -7.10
C LEU A 108 8.11 18.03 -6.86
N LEU A 109 6.88 18.53 -6.68
CA LEU A 109 5.73 17.66 -6.35
C LEU A 109 5.40 16.68 -7.47
N TRP A 110 5.77 16.95 -8.72
CA TRP A 110 5.62 15.96 -9.80
C TRP A 110 6.41 14.69 -9.57
N LEU A 111 7.57 14.76 -8.90
CA LEU A 111 8.40 13.59 -8.57
C LEU A 111 7.70 12.64 -7.58
N PHE A 112 6.69 13.11 -6.89
CA PHE A 112 5.90 12.32 -5.94
C PHE A 112 4.52 11.96 -6.50
N VAL A 113 3.80 12.92 -7.09
CA VAL A 113 2.46 12.71 -7.65
C VAL A 113 2.45 11.60 -8.69
N VAL A 114 3.41 11.61 -9.62
CA VAL A 114 3.46 10.63 -10.72
C VAL A 114 3.70 9.21 -10.21
N PRO A 115 4.71 8.93 -9.36
CA PRO A 115 4.89 7.59 -8.79
C PRO A 115 3.73 7.15 -7.90
N GLU A 116 3.17 8.03 -7.07
CA GLU A 116 2.04 7.68 -6.21
C GLU A 116 0.83 7.26 -7.03
N PHE A 117 0.50 8.02 -8.06
CA PHE A 117 -0.58 7.66 -8.97
C PHE A 117 -0.30 6.34 -9.70
N ALA A 118 0.93 6.14 -10.19
CA ALA A 118 1.33 4.93 -10.90
C ALA A 118 1.23 3.68 -9.99
N TRP A 119 1.72 3.76 -8.75
CA TRP A 119 1.59 2.67 -7.77
C TRP A 119 0.13 2.42 -7.41
N GLY A 120 -0.67 3.48 -7.23
CA GLY A 120 -2.11 3.36 -7.00
C GLY A 120 -2.80 2.57 -8.10
N VAL A 121 -2.58 2.94 -9.36
CA VAL A 121 -3.12 2.21 -10.53
C VAL A 121 -2.65 0.76 -10.55
N ALA A 122 -1.34 0.51 -10.36
CA ALA A 122 -0.78 -0.84 -10.39
C ALA A 122 -1.41 -1.75 -9.31
N GLN A 123 -1.71 -1.21 -8.13
CA GLN A 123 -2.33 -1.95 -7.03
C GLN A 123 -3.85 -2.13 -7.18
N TRP A 124 -4.49 -1.36 -8.06
CA TRP A 124 -5.92 -1.53 -8.37
C TRP A 124 -6.18 -2.42 -9.58
N LEU A 125 -5.14 -2.88 -10.28
CA LEU A 125 -5.32 -3.81 -11.39
C LEU A 125 -6.01 -5.10 -10.92
N PRO A 126 -6.92 -5.68 -11.73
CA PRO A 126 -7.65 -6.88 -11.37
C PRO A 126 -6.71 -8.08 -11.21
N VAL A 127 -6.84 -8.79 -10.09
CA VAL A 127 -6.10 -10.01 -9.80
C VAL A 127 -6.99 -11.19 -10.20
N ALA A 128 -6.48 -12.07 -11.08
CA ALA A 128 -7.16 -13.30 -11.44
C ALA A 128 -7.26 -14.18 -10.20
N ARG A 129 -8.49 -14.54 -9.80
CA ARG A 129 -8.71 -15.57 -8.78
C ARG A 129 -8.28 -16.90 -9.38
N PRO A 130 -7.55 -17.76 -8.65
CA PRO A 130 -7.38 -19.15 -9.06
C PRO A 130 -8.77 -19.73 -9.31
N ALA A 131 -8.96 -20.45 -10.43
CA ALA A 131 -10.16 -21.22 -10.63
C ALA A 131 -10.29 -22.15 -9.41
N GLN A 132 -11.36 -22.01 -8.64
CA GLN A 132 -11.70 -23.00 -7.64
C GLN A 132 -12.04 -24.26 -8.43
N ASP A 133 -11.16 -25.26 -8.37
CA ASP A 133 -11.45 -26.58 -8.86
C ASP A 133 -12.69 -27.09 -8.10
N CYS A 134 -13.83 -26.99 -8.75
CA CYS A 134 -15.11 -27.54 -8.31
C CYS A 134 -15.14 -29.07 -8.45
N SER A 135 -13.99 -29.73 -8.35
CA SER A 135 -13.83 -31.16 -8.44
C SER A 135 -13.40 -31.75 -7.10
N SER A 136 -14.31 -31.84 -6.15
CA SER A 136 -14.34 -32.94 -5.16
C SER A 136 -15.45 -32.77 -4.14
N THR A 137 -16.71 -32.66 -4.60
CA THR A 137 -17.79 -33.13 -3.76
C THR A 137 -18.36 -34.38 -4.44
N THR A 138 -17.53 -35.38 -4.57
CA THR A 138 -18.04 -36.74 -4.69
C THR A 138 -18.70 -37.08 -3.36
N ARG A 139 -19.98 -36.79 -3.26
CA ARG A 139 -20.86 -37.27 -2.21
C ARG A 139 -20.69 -38.79 -2.17
N ALA A 140 -20.04 -39.27 -1.12
CA ALA A 140 -20.07 -40.72 -0.81
C ALA A 140 -21.53 -41.16 -0.79
N PRO A 141 -21.89 -42.28 -1.48
CA PRO A 141 -23.25 -42.78 -1.46
C PRO A 141 -23.58 -43.17 -0.01
N PHE A 142 -24.68 -42.63 0.48
CA PHE A 142 -25.28 -42.98 1.75
C PHE A 142 -25.61 -44.48 1.70
N THR A 143 -24.75 -45.31 2.30
CA THR A 143 -25.04 -46.72 2.48
C THR A 143 -26.19 -46.83 3.47
N SER A 144 -27.39 -47.07 2.94
CA SER A 144 -28.58 -47.38 3.70
C SER A 144 -28.29 -48.63 4.56
N ALA A 145 -28.20 -48.43 5.88
CA ALA A 145 -28.14 -49.53 6.82
C ALA A 145 -29.49 -50.27 6.78
N ALA A 146 -29.41 -51.56 6.45
CA ALA A 146 -30.55 -52.50 6.46
C ALA A 146 -31.11 -52.62 7.89
N PRO A 147 -32.42 -52.74 8.06
CA PRO A 147 -33.03 -52.94 9.38
C PRO A 147 -32.70 -54.30 9.94
N MET A 148 -32.17 -54.32 11.14
CA MET A 148 -31.90 -55.48 11.94
C MET A 148 -33.25 -56.16 12.30
N ARG A 149 -33.53 -57.36 11.73
CA ARG A 149 -34.66 -58.24 12.13
C ARG A 149 -34.42 -58.74 13.56
N SER A 150 -35.24 -58.30 14.47
CA SER A 150 -35.38 -58.96 15.78
C SER A 150 -36.08 -60.33 15.61
N SER A 151 -35.35 -61.39 15.81
CA SER A 151 -35.97 -62.76 16.05
C SER A 151 -36.17 -62.92 17.54
N LEU A 152 -37.40 -62.72 18.01
CA LEU A 152 -37.92 -63.26 19.23
C LEU A 152 -38.31 -64.67 18.90
N GLY A 153 -37.84 -65.68 19.68
CA GLY A 153 -38.24 -67.07 19.57
C GLY A 153 -37.67 -67.94 20.66
N GLY A 154 -38.54 -68.34 21.58
CA GLY A 154 -38.39 -69.51 22.41
C GLY A 154 -37.85 -69.31 23.81
#